data_3e2e4ecdaade6b474ca80c06b89e3a6f
#
_entry.id   3e2e4ecdaade6b474ca80c06b89e3a6f
#
_cell.length_a   1.000
_cell.length_b   1.000
_cell.length_c   1.000
_cell.angle_alpha   90.00
_cell.angle_beta   90.00
_cell.angle_gamma   90.00
#
_symmetry.space_group_name_H-M   'P 1'
#
loop_
_entity.id
_entity.type
_entity.pdbx_description
1 polymer ?
#
loop_
_entity_poly.entity_id
_entity_poly.type
_entity_poly.pdbx_seq_one_letter_code
_entity_poly.pdbx_strand_id
1 'polypeptide(L)'
;RDFKDWEAVAFKHPGYLEDMWKQACDAYAWSSFDPEIRGETDIMIYGEELHNDLQLMQEEERDTYIAAYRKKLSAQLSALSRCANPMVTGRGGFDYHRQENMNRSYQNRYEEFRNWRQKVLEAVRRKKEAARPEEEKLEKAWQTLKRDIKSSADTIHGIDTGQCRGYNRALFVSSILNKVSTFANHGEVEIVRRAVDFISEYNARVRKPVITPRNKFFQLPELAERMRERLKAVQSRENKEVPFEGGTLVWNYGEDRLQILFDRIPEDNRRKELKTFCLM
;
A
#
# COMPACT_ATOMS: atom_id res chain seq x y z
N ARG A 1 14.12 37.39 13.58
CA ARG A 1 14.97 36.34 14.16
C ARG A 1 16.27 36.30 13.39
N ASP A 2 17.38 36.41 14.08
CA ASP A 2 18.71 36.32 13.46
C ASP A 2 19.02 34.85 13.12
N PHE A 3 19.80 34.62 12.05
CA PHE A 3 20.24 33.27 11.66
C PHE A 3 20.90 32.49 12.80
N LYS A 4 21.55 33.19 13.75
CA LYS A 4 22.14 32.57 14.95
C LYS A 4 21.12 32.01 15.93
N ASP A 5 19.92 32.60 16.01
CA ASP A 5 18.85 32.10 16.85
C ASP A 5 18.23 30.84 16.24
N TRP A 6 18.37 30.66 14.97
CA TRP A 6 17.87 29.50 14.24
C TRP A 6 18.77 28.27 14.40
N GLU A 7 20.10 28.45 14.44
CA GLU A 7 21.04 27.38 14.80
C GLU A 7 20.77 26.80 16.20
N ALA A 8 20.16 27.57 17.07
CA ALA A 8 19.79 27.13 18.42
C ALA A 8 18.46 26.29 18.43
N VAL A 9 17.68 26.31 17.36
CA VAL A 9 16.51 25.43 17.22
C VAL A 9 17.03 24.07 16.77
N ALA A 10 17.27 23.19 17.73
CA ALA A 10 17.77 21.84 17.48
C ALA A 10 16.81 21.09 16.54
N PHE A 11 17.25 20.79 15.32
CA PHE A 11 16.59 19.79 14.51
C PHE A 11 16.52 18.47 15.31
N LYS A 12 15.36 17.87 15.39
CA LYS A 12 15.20 16.56 16.05
C LYS A 12 16.09 15.49 15.38
N HIS A 13 16.29 15.63 14.08
CA HIS A 13 17.05 14.70 13.26
C HIS A 13 17.99 15.48 12.33
N PRO A 14 19.14 15.93 12.86
CA PRO A 14 20.12 16.67 12.08
C PRO A 14 20.73 15.81 10.97
N GLY A 15 21.16 16.46 9.90
CA GLY A 15 21.89 15.83 8.79
C GLY A 15 21.05 15.54 7.54
N TYR A 16 19.74 15.81 7.52
CA TYR A 16 18.92 15.51 6.36
C TYR A 16 18.58 16.70 5.46
N LEU A 17 18.07 17.80 6.01
CA LEU A 17 17.49 18.92 5.25
C LEU A 17 17.92 20.32 5.75
N GLU A 18 18.83 20.43 6.71
CA GLU A 18 19.20 21.73 7.30
C GLU A 18 19.73 22.72 6.26
N ASP A 19 20.51 22.25 5.30
CA ASP A 19 21.05 23.07 4.22
C ASP A 19 19.96 23.60 3.27
N MET A 20 18.75 23.04 3.30
CA MET A 20 17.60 23.52 2.53
C MET A 20 16.77 24.60 3.27
N TRP A 21 17.14 24.93 4.51
CA TRP A 21 16.41 25.89 5.33
C TRP A 21 16.23 27.24 4.62
N LYS A 22 17.30 27.80 4.08
CA LYS A 22 17.23 29.10 3.37
C LYS A 22 16.27 29.04 2.19
N GLN A 23 16.34 27.97 1.40
CA GLN A 23 15.42 27.75 0.28
C GLN A 23 13.95 27.68 0.76
N ALA A 24 13.68 27.08 1.91
CA ALA A 24 12.33 27.00 2.46
C ALA A 24 11.84 28.38 2.94
N CYS A 25 12.68 29.19 3.61
CA CYS A 25 12.33 30.55 4.00
C CYS A 25 12.06 31.43 2.77
N ASP A 26 12.95 31.38 1.77
CA ASP A 26 12.80 32.13 0.51
C ASP A 26 11.52 31.73 -0.26
N ALA A 27 11.09 30.47 -0.13
CA ALA A 27 9.86 30.00 -0.75
C ALA A 27 8.60 30.71 -0.21
N TYR A 28 8.63 31.22 1.01
CA TYR A 28 7.51 31.92 1.64
C TYR A 28 7.61 33.45 1.56
N ALA A 29 8.68 34.02 0.99
CA ALA A 29 8.96 35.45 0.99
C ALA A 29 7.80 36.32 0.44
N TRP A 30 7.03 35.83 -0.55
CA TRP A 30 5.94 36.55 -1.18
C TRP A 30 4.54 36.10 -0.72
N SER A 31 4.48 35.04 0.09
CA SER A 31 3.20 34.42 0.49
C SER A 31 2.91 34.43 1.99
N SER A 32 3.91 34.77 2.82
CA SER A 32 3.78 34.83 4.29
C SER A 32 4.29 36.14 4.86
N PHE A 33 3.70 36.59 5.96
CA PHE A 33 4.24 37.70 6.76
C PHE A 33 5.45 37.27 7.60
N ASP A 34 5.56 35.99 7.93
CA ASP A 34 6.66 35.40 8.70
C ASP A 34 7.28 34.23 7.88
N PRO A 35 8.02 34.54 6.78
CA PRO A 35 8.55 33.51 5.90
C PRO A 35 9.58 32.61 6.59
N GLU A 36 10.37 33.16 7.51
CA GLU A 36 11.37 32.42 8.28
C GLU A 36 10.74 31.37 9.17
N ILE A 37 9.72 31.75 9.96
CA ILE A 37 9.00 30.81 10.84
C ILE A 37 8.33 29.71 10.01
N ARG A 38 7.75 30.05 8.87
CA ARG A 38 7.13 29.06 7.98
C ARG A 38 8.14 28.12 7.35
N GLY A 39 9.23 28.65 6.81
CA GLY A 39 10.30 27.85 6.22
C GLY A 39 10.95 26.92 7.25
N GLU A 40 11.22 27.44 8.46
CA GLU A 40 11.72 26.65 9.60
C GLU A 40 10.78 25.47 9.92
N THR A 41 9.50 25.78 10.09
CA THR A 41 8.49 24.77 10.44
C THR A 41 8.39 23.69 9.37
N ASP A 42 8.38 24.06 8.10
CA ASP A 42 8.30 23.11 6.99
C ASP A 42 9.51 22.18 6.94
N ILE A 43 10.73 22.74 7.05
CA ILE A 43 11.95 21.93 7.03
C ILE A 43 12.00 20.96 8.21
N MET A 44 11.53 21.37 9.38
CA MET A 44 11.44 20.47 10.53
C MET A 44 10.44 19.34 10.30
N ILE A 45 9.26 19.64 9.74
CA ILE A 45 8.24 18.65 9.42
C ILE A 45 8.74 17.67 8.36
N TYR A 46 9.31 18.17 7.26
CA TYR A 46 9.87 17.34 6.19
C TYR A 46 11.07 16.51 6.67
N GLY A 47 11.91 17.07 7.55
CA GLY A 47 13.03 16.34 8.15
C GLY A 47 12.57 15.18 9.03
N GLU A 48 11.54 15.37 9.86
CA GLU A 48 10.93 14.30 10.65
C GLU A 48 10.23 13.26 9.77
N GLU A 49 9.53 13.72 8.73
CA GLU A 49 8.89 12.84 7.75
C GLU A 49 9.94 11.97 7.04
N LEU A 50 11.04 12.54 6.58
CA LEU A 50 12.13 11.82 5.94
C LEU A 50 12.79 10.83 6.92
N HIS A 51 13.06 11.23 8.15
CA HIS A 51 13.59 10.33 9.16
C HIS A 51 12.71 9.10 9.36
N ASN A 52 11.40 9.32 9.53
CA ASN A 52 10.44 8.23 9.72
C ASN A 52 10.39 7.29 8.51
N ASP A 53 10.50 7.83 7.29
CA ASP A 53 10.54 7.02 6.08
C ASP A 53 11.78 6.12 6.02
N LEU A 54 12.95 6.67 6.42
CA LEU A 54 14.21 5.95 6.42
C LEU A 54 14.22 4.77 7.43
N GLN A 55 13.44 4.84 8.50
CA GLN A 55 13.28 3.71 9.42
C GLN A 55 12.57 2.50 8.77
N LEU A 56 11.83 2.72 7.70
CA LEU A 56 11.15 1.66 6.96
C LEU A 56 12.04 1.00 5.89
N MET A 57 13.18 1.63 5.54
CA MET A 57 14.04 1.26 4.41
C MET A 57 15.29 0.53 4.86
N GLN A 58 15.82 -0.32 3.96
CA GLN A 58 17.15 -0.92 4.12
C GLN A 58 18.22 0.15 3.89
N GLU A 59 19.39 -0.06 4.48
CA GLU A 59 20.48 0.92 4.49
C GLU A 59 20.93 1.30 3.07
N GLU A 60 21.01 0.32 2.18
CA GLU A 60 21.43 0.48 0.78
C GLU A 60 20.47 1.33 -0.06
N GLU A 61 19.21 1.45 0.37
CA GLU A 61 18.18 2.22 -0.35
C GLU A 61 18.09 3.68 0.12
N ARG A 62 18.65 3.99 1.31
CA ARG A 62 18.48 5.28 1.99
C ARG A 62 19.07 6.46 1.22
N ASP A 63 20.30 6.36 0.75
CA ASP A 63 20.97 7.46 0.06
C ASP A 63 20.24 7.85 -1.24
N THR A 64 19.80 6.85 -2.00
CA THR A 64 19.02 7.08 -3.23
C THR A 64 17.68 7.75 -2.91
N TYR A 65 17.03 7.32 -1.82
CA TYR A 65 15.77 7.91 -1.39
C TYR A 65 15.96 9.36 -0.93
N ILE A 66 16.96 9.64 -0.09
CA ILE A 66 17.28 10.99 0.39
C ILE A 66 17.51 11.92 -0.78
N ALA A 67 18.34 11.51 -1.76
CA ALA A 67 18.63 12.34 -2.93
C ALA A 67 17.36 12.65 -3.75
N ALA A 68 16.50 11.66 -3.97
CA ALA A 68 15.24 11.83 -4.69
C ALA A 68 14.23 12.70 -3.91
N TYR A 69 14.14 12.52 -2.59
CA TYR A 69 13.31 13.31 -1.69
C TYR A 69 13.69 14.79 -1.74
N ARG A 70 14.99 15.08 -1.54
CA ARG A 70 15.55 16.45 -1.60
C ARG A 70 15.29 17.13 -2.95
N LYS A 71 15.50 16.41 -4.05
CA LYS A 71 15.24 16.92 -5.41
C LYS A 71 13.77 17.32 -5.59
N LYS A 72 12.83 16.50 -5.13
CA LYS A 72 11.40 16.78 -5.27
C LYS A 72 10.94 17.87 -4.31
N LEU A 73 11.42 17.89 -3.08
CA LEU A 73 11.16 18.96 -2.13
C LEU A 73 11.70 20.30 -2.65
N SER A 74 12.93 20.34 -3.18
CA SER A 74 13.50 21.55 -3.79
C SER A 74 12.66 22.05 -4.98
N ALA A 75 12.15 21.17 -5.83
CA ALA A 75 11.26 21.53 -6.93
C ALA A 75 9.92 22.12 -6.44
N GLN A 76 9.37 21.57 -5.36
CA GLN A 76 8.16 22.08 -4.71
C GLN A 76 8.39 23.46 -4.11
N LEU A 77 9.48 23.65 -3.33
CA LEU A 77 9.85 24.93 -2.73
C LEU A 77 10.12 26.00 -3.81
N SER A 78 10.77 25.62 -4.91
CA SER A 78 11.01 26.52 -6.05
C SER A 78 9.71 26.89 -6.78
N ALA A 79 8.70 26.04 -6.77
CA ALA A 79 7.38 26.41 -7.30
C ALA A 79 6.64 27.34 -6.34
N LEU A 80 6.74 27.09 -5.02
CA LEU A 80 6.14 27.91 -3.97
C LEU A 80 6.71 29.33 -3.95
N SER A 81 8.02 29.50 -4.17
CA SER A 81 8.68 30.82 -4.19
C SER A 81 8.12 31.77 -5.25
N ARG A 82 7.40 31.28 -6.25
CA ARG A 82 6.73 32.07 -7.28
C ARG A 82 5.28 32.42 -6.92
N CYS A 83 4.76 31.83 -5.85
CA CYS A 83 3.41 32.09 -5.38
C CYS A 83 3.43 33.35 -4.48
N ALA A 84 2.52 34.28 -4.76
CA ALA A 84 2.40 35.51 -3.99
C ALA A 84 0.99 35.62 -3.38
N ASN A 85 0.90 36.29 -2.23
CA ASN A 85 -0.35 36.61 -1.56
C ASN A 85 -0.57 38.12 -1.64
N PRO A 86 -1.69 38.63 -2.20
CA PRO A 86 -1.94 40.06 -2.31
C PRO A 86 -2.05 40.76 -0.95
N MET A 87 -2.27 40.02 0.14
CA MET A 87 -2.22 40.59 1.50
C MET A 87 -0.82 40.92 1.95
N VAL A 88 0.19 40.20 1.43
CA VAL A 88 1.62 40.39 1.75
C VAL A 88 2.26 41.39 0.79
N THR A 89 1.97 41.25 -0.51
CA THR A 89 2.61 42.03 -1.58
C THR A 89 1.88 43.31 -1.94
N GLY A 90 0.67 43.51 -1.44
CA GLY A 90 -0.23 44.60 -1.83
C GLY A 90 -1.06 44.27 -3.07
N ARG A 91 -2.21 44.94 -3.19
CA ARG A 91 -3.20 44.70 -4.27
C ARG A 91 -2.92 45.48 -5.56
N GLY A 92 -2.07 46.50 -5.51
CA GLY A 92 -1.75 47.34 -6.67
C GLY A 92 -1.00 46.56 -7.74
N GLY A 93 -1.59 46.41 -8.93
CA GLY A 93 -0.96 45.68 -10.05
C GLY A 93 -0.86 44.16 -9.88
N PHE A 94 -1.59 43.58 -8.92
CA PHE A 94 -1.56 42.11 -8.69
C PHE A 94 -2.26 41.35 -9.81
N ASP A 95 -1.52 40.55 -10.56
CA ASP A 95 -2.02 39.71 -11.66
C ASP A 95 -2.58 38.39 -11.11
N TYR A 96 -3.87 38.34 -10.87
CA TYR A 96 -4.59 37.17 -10.34
C TYR A 96 -4.50 35.96 -11.26
N HIS A 97 -4.57 36.15 -12.59
CA HIS A 97 -4.52 35.05 -13.55
C HIS A 97 -3.12 34.38 -13.57
N ARG A 98 -2.08 35.20 -13.59
CA ARG A 98 -0.71 34.71 -13.47
C ARG A 98 -0.50 33.97 -12.16
N GLN A 99 -1.03 34.52 -11.07
CA GLN A 99 -0.89 33.91 -9.74
C GLN A 99 -1.63 32.57 -9.63
N GLU A 100 -2.78 32.45 -10.23
CA GLU A 100 -3.51 31.16 -10.31
C GLU A 100 -2.68 30.07 -11.00
N ASN A 101 -2.01 30.42 -12.11
CA ASN A 101 -1.12 29.50 -12.81
C ASN A 101 0.10 29.09 -11.95
N MET A 102 0.66 30.03 -11.16
CA MET A 102 1.76 29.72 -10.23
C MET A 102 1.29 28.78 -9.11
N ASN A 103 0.12 29.07 -8.53
CA ASN A 103 -0.48 28.22 -7.49
C ASN A 103 -0.77 26.81 -8.02
N ARG A 104 -1.30 26.70 -9.25
CA ARG A 104 -1.51 25.41 -9.91
C ARG A 104 -0.19 24.65 -10.14
N SER A 105 0.85 25.36 -10.55
CA SER A 105 2.19 24.77 -10.71
C SER A 105 2.75 24.25 -9.38
N TYR A 106 2.60 25.01 -8.31
CA TYR A 106 2.96 24.57 -6.95
C TYR A 106 2.16 23.34 -6.53
N GLN A 107 0.82 23.37 -6.69
CA GLN A 107 -0.04 22.26 -6.33
C GLN A 107 0.36 20.98 -7.07
N ASN A 108 0.65 21.08 -8.38
CA ASN A 108 1.10 19.93 -9.16
C ASN A 108 2.42 19.35 -8.63
N ARG A 109 3.39 20.19 -8.22
CA ARG A 109 4.66 19.73 -7.65
C ARG A 109 4.48 19.10 -6.28
N TYR A 110 3.61 19.68 -5.46
CA TYR A 110 3.24 19.12 -4.16
C TYR A 110 2.61 17.72 -4.30
N GLU A 111 1.63 17.58 -5.19
CA GLU A 111 0.97 16.29 -5.46
C GLU A 111 1.94 15.26 -6.07
N GLU A 112 2.79 15.69 -7.01
CA GLU A 112 3.83 14.84 -7.59
C GLU A 112 4.78 14.30 -6.51
N PHE A 113 5.20 15.15 -5.58
CA PHE A 113 6.04 14.74 -4.46
C PHE A 113 5.34 13.76 -3.53
N ARG A 114 4.10 14.06 -3.12
CA ARG A 114 3.30 13.21 -2.24
C ARG A 114 3.00 11.85 -2.87
N ASN A 115 2.59 11.84 -4.13
CA ASN A 115 2.29 10.61 -4.88
C ASN A 115 3.55 9.74 -5.08
N TRP A 116 4.69 10.37 -5.40
CA TRP A 116 5.95 9.65 -5.50
C TRP A 116 6.33 9.00 -4.16
N ARG A 117 6.30 9.76 -3.07
CA ARG A 117 6.61 9.27 -1.73
C ARG A 117 5.72 8.09 -1.36
N GLN A 118 4.41 8.22 -1.53
CA GLN A 118 3.47 7.15 -1.24
C GLN A 118 3.80 5.88 -2.04
N LYS A 119 4.04 6.00 -3.35
CA LYS A 119 4.38 4.84 -4.21
C LYS A 119 5.66 4.14 -3.75
N VAL A 120 6.69 4.90 -3.38
CA VAL A 120 7.95 4.31 -2.90
C VAL A 120 7.75 3.60 -1.57
N LEU A 121 7.05 4.22 -0.61
CA LEU A 121 6.77 3.61 0.69
C LEU A 121 5.88 2.36 0.57
N GLU A 122 4.92 2.36 -0.35
CA GLU A 122 4.13 1.16 -0.66
C GLU A 122 5.00 0.04 -1.24
N ALA A 123 5.94 0.37 -2.13
CA ALA A 123 6.87 -0.61 -2.70
C ALA A 123 7.78 -1.20 -1.62
N VAL A 124 8.32 -0.37 -0.72
CA VAL A 124 9.13 -0.81 0.43
C VAL A 124 8.32 -1.72 1.35
N ARG A 125 7.09 -1.36 1.67
CA ARG A 125 6.19 -2.20 2.49
C ARG A 125 5.91 -3.54 1.83
N ARG A 126 5.61 -3.56 0.52
CA ARG A 126 5.39 -4.81 -0.23
C ARG A 126 6.63 -5.69 -0.23
N LYS A 127 7.82 -5.10 -0.44
CA LYS A 127 9.10 -5.82 -0.41
C LYS A 127 9.35 -6.44 0.98
N LYS A 128 9.11 -5.68 2.05
CA LYS A 128 9.25 -6.14 3.43
C LYS A 128 8.24 -7.26 3.75
N GLU A 129 6.99 -7.11 3.30
CA GLU A 129 5.96 -8.14 3.49
C GLU A 129 6.29 -9.42 2.69
N ALA A 130 6.80 -9.28 1.45
CA ALA A 130 7.24 -10.41 0.64
C ALA A 130 8.42 -11.17 1.26
N ALA A 131 9.34 -10.45 1.91
CA ALA A 131 10.51 -11.03 2.57
C ALA A 131 10.22 -11.71 3.93
N ARG A 132 8.99 -11.57 4.46
CA ARG A 132 8.63 -12.25 5.73
C ARG A 132 8.69 -13.77 5.58
N PRO A 133 9.13 -14.49 6.65
CA PRO A 133 9.01 -15.94 6.71
C PRO A 133 7.57 -16.41 6.46
N GLU A 134 7.41 -17.52 5.78
CA GLU A 134 6.08 -18.08 5.47
C GLU A 134 5.27 -18.36 6.74
N GLU A 135 5.92 -18.78 7.82
CA GLU A 135 5.28 -19.01 9.12
C GLU A 135 4.65 -17.75 9.70
N GLU A 136 5.34 -16.60 9.62
CA GLU A 136 4.79 -15.32 10.08
C GLU A 136 3.63 -14.83 9.19
N LYS A 137 3.73 -15.05 7.88
CA LYS A 137 2.64 -14.73 6.94
C LYS A 137 1.40 -15.56 7.27
N LEU A 138 1.59 -16.84 7.52
CA LEU A 138 0.55 -17.79 7.86
C LEU A 138 -0.12 -17.43 9.18
N GLU A 139 0.66 -17.11 10.21
CA GLU A 139 0.14 -16.69 11.51
C GLU A 139 -0.64 -15.36 11.41
N LYS A 140 -0.12 -14.37 10.68
CA LYS A 140 -0.80 -13.10 10.44
C LYS A 140 -2.12 -13.29 9.69
N ALA A 141 -2.12 -14.14 8.65
CA ALA A 141 -3.33 -14.48 7.92
C ALA A 141 -4.35 -15.17 8.82
N TRP A 142 -3.89 -16.12 9.67
CA TRP A 142 -4.74 -16.78 10.65
C TRP A 142 -5.34 -15.80 11.66
N GLN A 143 -4.56 -14.90 12.26
CA GLN A 143 -5.07 -13.94 13.24
C GLN A 143 -6.13 -13.02 12.65
N THR A 144 -5.94 -12.59 11.39
CA THR A 144 -6.92 -11.78 10.66
C THR A 144 -8.20 -12.56 10.43
N LEU A 145 -8.09 -13.79 9.90
CA LEU A 145 -9.24 -14.66 9.65
C LEU A 145 -9.97 -15.02 10.93
N LYS A 146 -9.25 -15.37 12.01
CA LYS A 146 -9.81 -15.69 13.33
C LYS A 146 -10.66 -14.55 13.88
N ARG A 147 -10.15 -13.30 13.80
CA ARG A 147 -10.90 -12.11 14.24
C ARG A 147 -12.20 -11.95 13.46
N ASP A 148 -12.14 -12.14 12.14
CA ASP A 148 -13.29 -12.00 11.25
C ASP A 148 -14.34 -13.10 11.47
N ILE A 149 -13.88 -14.34 11.63
CA ILE A 149 -14.76 -15.49 11.94
C ILE A 149 -15.41 -15.28 13.31
N LYS A 150 -14.63 -14.87 14.31
CA LYS A 150 -15.14 -14.59 15.66
C LYS A 150 -16.24 -13.53 15.65
N SER A 151 -15.98 -12.39 14.98
CA SER A 151 -16.97 -11.31 14.86
C SER A 151 -18.29 -11.81 14.23
N SER A 152 -18.18 -12.61 13.16
CA SER A 152 -19.37 -13.19 12.52
C SER A 152 -20.07 -14.22 13.39
N ALA A 153 -19.33 -15.06 14.12
CA ALA A 153 -19.88 -16.07 15.04
C ALA A 153 -20.58 -15.41 16.24
N ASP A 154 -19.97 -14.36 16.82
CA ASP A 154 -20.57 -13.59 17.92
C ASP A 154 -21.90 -12.92 17.47
N THR A 155 -21.93 -12.39 16.24
CA THR A 155 -23.16 -11.82 15.67
C THR A 155 -24.23 -12.90 15.47
N ILE A 156 -23.89 -14.08 14.96
CA ILE A 156 -24.83 -15.21 14.82
C ILE A 156 -25.37 -15.63 16.19
N HIS A 157 -24.50 -15.72 17.19
CA HIS A 157 -24.91 -16.03 18.56
C HIS A 157 -25.86 -14.96 19.13
N GLY A 158 -25.56 -13.67 18.91
CA GLY A 158 -26.42 -12.55 19.28
C GLY A 158 -27.81 -12.60 18.60
N ILE A 159 -27.86 -13.01 17.32
CA ILE A 159 -29.14 -13.24 16.62
C ILE A 159 -29.90 -14.40 17.25
N ASP A 160 -29.22 -15.52 17.49
CA ASP A 160 -29.84 -16.75 18.03
C ASP A 160 -30.32 -16.57 19.49
N THR A 161 -29.72 -15.65 20.24
CA THR A 161 -30.12 -15.26 21.61
C THR A 161 -31.09 -14.08 21.69
N GLY A 162 -31.42 -13.46 20.53
CA GLY A 162 -32.30 -12.27 20.47
C GLY A 162 -31.65 -10.95 20.85
N GLN A 163 -30.34 -10.92 21.10
CA GLN A 163 -29.58 -9.69 21.42
C GLN A 163 -29.38 -8.80 20.19
N CYS A 164 -29.20 -9.40 18.99
CA CYS A 164 -29.07 -8.72 17.74
C CYS A 164 -30.34 -8.87 16.91
N ARG A 165 -31.02 -7.73 16.59
CA ARG A 165 -32.23 -7.73 15.76
C ARG A 165 -31.94 -7.09 14.39
N GLY A 166 -32.68 -7.50 13.36
CA GLY A 166 -32.59 -6.90 12.02
C GLY A 166 -31.46 -7.48 11.14
N TYR A 167 -30.69 -8.44 11.62
CA TYR A 167 -29.63 -9.09 10.85
C TYR A 167 -30.06 -10.46 10.33
N ASN A 168 -29.60 -10.79 9.11
CA ASN A 168 -29.86 -12.10 8.51
C ASN A 168 -28.73 -13.08 8.87
N ARG A 169 -29.06 -14.08 9.68
CA ARG A 169 -28.14 -15.13 10.13
C ARG A 169 -27.41 -15.82 8.98
N ALA A 170 -28.11 -16.10 7.88
CA ALA A 170 -27.54 -16.82 6.74
C ALA A 170 -26.40 -16.03 6.06
N LEU A 171 -26.45 -14.70 6.06
CA LEU A 171 -25.39 -13.87 5.50
C LEU A 171 -24.07 -14.03 6.28
N PHE A 172 -24.13 -14.09 7.60
CA PHE A 172 -22.93 -14.28 8.43
C PHE A 172 -22.35 -15.69 8.29
N VAL A 173 -23.20 -16.72 8.22
CA VAL A 173 -22.76 -18.09 7.92
C VAL A 173 -22.08 -18.16 6.55
N SER A 174 -22.67 -17.54 5.53
CA SER A 174 -22.08 -17.46 4.18
C SER A 174 -20.79 -16.68 4.17
N SER A 175 -20.68 -15.59 4.96
CA SER A 175 -19.45 -14.81 5.11
C SER A 175 -18.31 -15.65 5.67
N ILE A 176 -18.55 -16.42 6.73
CA ILE A 176 -17.54 -17.34 7.29
C ILE A 176 -17.13 -18.37 6.24
N LEU A 177 -18.13 -19.03 5.61
CA LEU A 177 -17.88 -20.05 4.59
C LEU A 177 -17.02 -19.50 3.44
N ASN A 178 -17.38 -18.34 2.88
CA ASN A 178 -16.67 -17.73 1.75
C ASN A 178 -15.24 -17.37 2.10
N LYS A 179 -15.01 -16.77 3.27
CA LYS A 179 -13.66 -16.39 3.72
C LYS A 179 -12.76 -17.62 3.86
N VAL A 180 -13.24 -18.69 4.48
CA VAL A 180 -12.46 -19.92 4.67
C VAL A 180 -12.30 -20.68 3.35
N SER A 181 -13.32 -20.68 2.47
CA SER A 181 -13.24 -21.28 1.14
C SER A 181 -12.17 -20.63 0.26
N THR A 182 -11.90 -19.33 0.43
CA THR A 182 -10.81 -18.66 -0.28
C THR A 182 -9.47 -19.31 0.07
N PHE A 183 -9.18 -19.55 1.33
CA PHE A 183 -7.97 -20.24 1.76
C PHE A 183 -7.94 -21.72 1.29
N ALA A 184 -9.09 -22.40 1.33
CA ALA A 184 -9.17 -23.76 0.84
C ALA A 184 -8.85 -23.88 -0.66
N ASN A 185 -9.33 -22.93 -1.47
CA ASN A 185 -9.04 -22.88 -2.91
C ASN A 185 -7.56 -22.57 -3.22
N HIS A 186 -6.85 -21.92 -2.31
CA HIS A 186 -5.40 -21.68 -2.40
C HIS A 186 -4.56 -22.83 -1.80
N GLY A 187 -5.19 -23.89 -1.30
CA GLY A 187 -4.49 -25.03 -0.73
C GLY A 187 -3.86 -24.78 0.65
N GLU A 188 -4.32 -23.76 1.37
CA GLU A 188 -3.85 -23.35 2.71
C GLU A 188 -4.46 -24.25 3.80
N VAL A 189 -4.07 -25.50 3.82
CA VAL A 189 -4.68 -26.55 4.66
C VAL A 189 -4.62 -26.21 6.14
N GLU A 190 -3.50 -25.68 6.62
CA GLU A 190 -3.30 -25.37 8.03
C GLU A 190 -4.27 -24.30 8.54
N ILE A 191 -4.44 -23.21 7.78
CA ILE A 191 -5.38 -22.13 8.12
C ILE A 191 -6.82 -22.66 8.14
N VAL A 192 -7.16 -23.50 7.15
CA VAL A 192 -8.52 -24.06 7.03
C VAL A 192 -8.82 -25.01 8.21
N ARG A 193 -7.89 -25.86 8.61
CA ARG A 193 -8.03 -26.73 9.79
C ARG A 193 -8.22 -25.90 11.05
N ARG A 194 -7.38 -24.91 11.31
CA ARG A 194 -7.52 -24.00 12.46
C ARG A 194 -8.89 -23.29 12.48
N ALA A 195 -9.42 -22.91 11.30
CA ALA A 195 -10.74 -22.29 11.20
C ALA A 195 -11.88 -23.25 11.55
N VAL A 196 -11.79 -24.51 11.12
CA VAL A 196 -12.76 -25.55 11.44
C VAL A 196 -12.72 -25.90 12.93
N ASP A 197 -11.52 -26.03 13.50
CA ASP A 197 -11.33 -26.30 14.93
C ASP A 197 -11.90 -25.16 15.78
N PHE A 198 -11.60 -23.89 15.40
CA PHE A 198 -12.13 -22.72 16.08
C PHE A 198 -13.68 -22.69 16.09
N ILE A 199 -14.33 -22.97 14.96
CA ILE A 199 -15.80 -23.02 14.89
C ILE A 199 -16.35 -24.21 15.67
N SER A 200 -15.65 -25.35 15.67
CA SER A 200 -16.04 -26.54 16.46
C SER A 200 -15.99 -26.23 17.96
N GLU A 201 -14.92 -25.61 18.44
CA GLU A 201 -14.80 -25.15 19.83
C GLU A 201 -15.84 -24.08 20.17
N TYR A 202 -16.14 -23.17 19.27
CA TYR A 202 -17.16 -22.14 19.48
C TYR A 202 -18.56 -22.80 19.60
N ASN A 203 -18.87 -23.74 18.71
CA ASN A 203 -20.11 -24.48 18.74
C ASN A 203 -20.32 -25.28 20.05
N ALA A 204 -19.23 -25.79 20.64
CA ALA A 204 -19.29 -26.51 21.90
C ALA A 204 -19.67 -25.61 23.11
N ARG A 205 -19.44 -24.31 23.00
CA ARG A 205 -19.70 -23.31 24.06
C ARG A 205 -21.11 -22.71 23.98
N VAL A 206 -21.79 -22.86 22.85
CA VAL A 206 -23.10 -22.23 22.62
C VAL A 206 -24.20 -23.25 22.52
N ARG A 207 -25.40 -22.88 22.96
CA ARG A 207 -26.55 -23.78 22.97
C ARG A 207 -26.99 -24.21 21.55
N LYS A 208 -26.89 -23.27 20.59
CA LYS A 208 -27.24 -23.49 19.19
C LYS A 208 -26.00 -23.31 18.34
N PRO A 209 -25.56 -24.30 17.56
CA PRO A 209 -24.35 -24.22 16.79
C PRO A 209 -24.42 -23.08 15.74
N VAL A 210 -23.35 -22.31 15.65
CA VAL A 210 -23.19 -21.21 14.67
C VAL A 210 -23.22 -21.76 13.25
N ILE A 211 -22.49 -22.84 13.01
CA ILE A 211 -22.49 -23.62 11.77
C ILE A 211 -22.85 -25.08 12.13
N THR A 212 -23.88 -25.61 11.50
CA THR A 212 -24.31 -26.99 11.77
C THR A 212 -23.29 -28.00 11.25
N PRO A 213 -23.07 -29.16 11.94
CA PRO A 213 -22.07 -30.17 11.54
C PRO A 213 -22.25 -30.72 10.12
N ARG A 214 -23.45 -30.67 9.56
CA ARG A 214 -23.76 -31.13 8.20
C ARG A 214 -23.39 -30.09 7.11
N ASN A 215 -22.94 -28.90 7.50
CA ASN A 215 -22.58 -27.83 6.56
C ASN A 215 -21.27 -28.17 5.81
N LYS A 216 -21.21 -27.80 4.54
CA LYS A 216 -20.01 -27.95 3.67
C LYS A 216 -18.75 -27.33 4.25
N PHE A 217 -18.88 -26.41 5.21
CA PHE A 217 -17.76 -25.81 5.93
C PHE A 217 -16.81 -26.86 6.51
N PHE A 218 -17.33 -27.94 7.08
CA PHE A 218 -16.51 -28.99 7.67
C PHE A 218 -15.82 -29.91 6.65
N GLN A 219 -16.17 -29.79 5.37
CA GLN A 219 -15.49 -30.48 4.24
C GLN A 219 -14.37 -29.65 3.61
N LEU A 220 -14.20 -28.38 4.03
CA LEU A 220 -13.19 -27.49 3.47
C LEU A 220 -11.73 -27.98 3.67
N PRO A 221 -11.35 -28.67 4.76
CA PRO A 221 -10.01 -29.25 4.87
C PRO A 221 -9.68 -30.24 3.78
N GLU A 222 -10.62 -31.10 3.40
CA GLU A 222 -10.44 -32.07 2.30
C GLU A 222 -10.31 -31.36 0.94
N LEU A 223 -11.08 -30.29 0.75
CA LEU A 223 -10.97 -29.46 -0.44
C LEU A 223 -9.60 -28.81 -0.49
N ALA A 224 -9.11 -28.25 0.62
CA ALA A 224 -7.81 -27.60 0.69
C ALA A 224 -6.65 -28.58 0.38
N GLU A 225 -6.73 -29.81 0.88
CA GLU A 225 -5.74 -30.86 0.57
C GLU A 225 -5.70 -31.19 -0.92
N ARG A 226 -6.88 -31.43 -1.52
CA ARG A 226 -7.00 -31.69 -2.97
C ARG A 226 -6.47 -30.52 -3.81
N MET A 227 -6.78 -29.29 -3.40
CA MET A 227 -6.28 -28.10 -4.10
C MET A 227 -4.76 -27.93 -3.96
N ARG A 228 -4.19 -28.22 -2.78
CA ARG A 228 -2.75 -28.21 -2.54
C ARG A 228 -2.02 -29.23 -3.43
N GLU A 229 -2.54 -30.45 -3.52
CA GLU A 229 -1.98 -31.47 -4.38
C GLU A 229 -2.05 -31.09 -5.87
N ARG A 230 -3.20 -30.52 -6.28
CA ARG A 230 -3.38 -30.01 -7.65
C ARG A 230 -2.39 -28.88 -7.98
N LEU A 231 -2.20 -27.92 -7.07
CA LEU A 231 -1.25 -26.81 -7.24
C LEU A 231 0.19 -27.34 -7.31
N LYS A 232 0.59 -28.29 -6.47
CA LYS A 232 1.89 -28.93 -6.54
C LYS A 232 2.11 -29.66 -7.87
N ALA A 233 1.10 -30.39 -8.35
CA ALA A 233 1.15 -31.08 -9.64
C ALA A 233 1.24 -30.11 -10.82
N VAL A 234 0.66 -28.91 -10.73
CA VAL A 234 0.78 -27.86 -11.76
C VAL A 234 2.16 -27.21 -11.70
N GLN A 235 2.65 -26.89 -10.50
CA GLN A 235 3.96 -26.27 -10.29
C GLN A 235 5.13 -27.17 -10.69
N SER A 236 4.97 -28.49 -10.63
CA SER A 236 5.98 -29.46 -11.06
C SER A 236 6.06 -29.62 -12.57
N ARG A 237 5.17 -29.00 -13.36
CA ARG A 237 5.22 -29.04 -14.83
C ARG A 237 6.31 -28.13 -15.35
N GLU A 238 7.08 -28.63 -16.32
CA GLU A 238 8.03 -27.80 -17.05
C GLU A 238 7.29 -26.72 -17.85
N ASN A 239 7.86 -25.52 -17.86
CA ASN A 239 7.31 -24.41 -18.63
C ASN A 239 7.33 -24.78 -20.13
N LYS A 240 6.23 -24.51 -20.83
CA LYS A 240 6.16 -24.72 -22.25
C LYS A 240 6.54 -23.46 -23.00
N GLU A 241 7.56 -23.55 -23.82
CA GLU A 241 8.06 -22.46 -24.63
C GLU A 241 7.68 -22.66 -26.11
N VAL A 242 7.17 -21.60 -26.73
CA VAL A 242 6.82 -21.58 -28.15
C VAL A 242 7.49 -20.35 -28.76
N PRO A 243 8.57 -20.56 -29.56
CA PRO A 243 9.23 -19.46 -30.24
C PRO A 243 8.35 -18.89 -31.35
N PHE A 244 8.41 -17.58 -31.53
CA PHE A 244 7.80 -16.86 -32.63
C PHE A 244 8.75 -15.79 -33.16
N GLU A 245 8.48 -15.19 -34.32
CA GLU A 245 9.33 -14.15 -34.88
C GLU A 245 9.40 -12.93 -33.97
N GLY A 246 10.56 -12.72 -33.32
CA GLY A 246 10.85 -11.60 -32.41
C GLY A 246 10.65 -11.89 -30.94
N GLY A 247 10.47 -13.18 -30.54
CA GLY A 247 10.38 -13.54 -29.12
C GLY A 247 9.97 -14.98 -28.85
N THR A 248 9.65 -15.25 -27.59
CA THR A 248 9.21 -16.54 -27.10
C THR A 248 7.96 -16.37 -26.22
N LEU A 249 6.95 -17.19 -26.50
CA LEU A 249 5.77 -17.33 -25.65
C LEU A 249 6.07 -18.40 -24.60
N VAL A 250 6.04 -18.05 -23.32
CA VAL A 250 6.31 -18.96 -22.21
C VAL A 250 5.04 -19.20 -21.43
N TRP A 251 4.56 -20.42 -21.39
CA TRP A 251 3.52 -20.83 -20.47
C TRP A 251 4.17 -21.22 -19.14
N ASN A 252 4.22 -20.26 -18.22
CA ASN A 252 4.78 -20.43 -16.89
C ASN A 252 3.75 -21.08 -15.97
N TYR A 253 3.83 -22.41 -15.84
CA TYR A 253 2.92 -23.15 -14.98
C TYR A 253 3.13 -22.86 -13.49
N GLY A 254 4.35 -22.52 -13.06
CA GLY A 254 4.66 -22.21 -11.67
C GLY A 254 3.98 -20.91 -11.17
N GLU A 255 3.79 -19.95 -12.08
CA GLU A 255 3.17 -18.66 -11.79
C GLU A 255 1.73 -18.54 -12.35
N ASP A 256 1.22 -19.61 -12.99
CA ASP A 256 -0.08 -19.67 -13.65
C ASP A 256 -0.32 -18.48 -14.59
N ARG A 257 0.69 -18.17 -15.40
CA ARG A 257 0.62 -17.06 -16.35
C ARG A 257 1.27 -17.37 -17.69
N LEU A 258 0.76 -16.69 -18.70
CA LEU A 258 1.36 -16.67 -20.03
C LEU A 258 2.27 -15.43 -20.12
N GLN A 259 3.55 -15.64 -20.44
CA GLN A 259 4.54 -14.59 -20.61
C GLN A 259 4.96 -14.50 -22.06
N ILE A 260 5.16 -13.26 -22.53
CA ILE A 260 5.76 -13.02 -23.84
C ILE A 260 7.13 -12.40 -23.58
N LEU A 261 8.18 -13.12 -23.92
CA LEU A 261 9.57 -12.67 -23.87
C LEU A 261 9.96 -12.16 -25.24
N PHE A 262 10.26 -10.87 -25.38
CA PHE A 262 10.70 -10.28 -26.63
C PHE A 262 12.22 -10.27 -26.71
N ASP A 263 12.78 -10.60 -27.88
CA ASP A 263 14.23 -10.53 -28.14
C ASP A 263 14.74 -9.10 -28.11
N ARG A 264 13.89 -8.13 -28.46
CA ARG A 264 14.15 -6.69 -28.41
C ARG A 264 12.93 -5.96 -27.85
N ILE A 265 13.16 -4.83 -27.21
CA ILE A 265 12.08 -3.99 -26.67
C ILE A 265 11.20 -3.54 -27.86
N PRO A 266 9.91 -3.89 -27.90
CA PRO A 266 9.01 -3.48 -28.98
C PRO A 266 8.84 -1.96 -29.00
N GLU A 267 8.60 -1.39 -30.20
CA GLU A 267 8.25 0.01 -30.39
C GLU A 267 6.99 0.40 -29.59
N ASP A 268 6.88 1.67 -29.21
CA ASP A 268 5.81 2.15 -28.30
C ASP A 268 4.40 1.91 -28.82
N ASN A 269 4.19 1.97 -30.15
CA ASN A 269 2.89 1.69 -30.76
C ASN A 269 2.53 0.22 -30.61
N ARG A 270 3.47 -0.69 -30.88
CA ARG A 270 3.27 -2.13 -30.72
C ARG A 270 3.06 -2.53 -29.25
N ARG A 271 3.72 -1.86 -28.31
CA ARG A 271 3.44 -2.05 -26.87
C ARG A 271 2.02 -1.66 -26.48
N LYS A 272 1.50 -0.59 -27.05
CA LYS A 272 0.12 -0.15 -26.77
C LYS A 272 -0.91 -1.14 -27.32
N GLU A 273 -0.70 -1.64 -28.53
CA GLU A 273 -1.54 -2.67 -29.15
C GLU A 273 -1.57 -3.97 -28.34
N LEU A 274 -0.38 -4.45 -27.92
CA LEU A 274 -0.24 -5.65 -27.09
C LEU A 274 -0.91 -5.48 -25.71
N LYS A 275 -0.76 -4.33 -25.08
CA LYS A 275 -1.46 -4.03 -23.81
C LYS A 275 -2.97 -4.05 -23.98
N THR A 276 -3.48 -3.50 -25.07
CA THR A 276 -4.92 -3.50 -25.37
C THR A 276 -5.43 -4.92 -25.59
N PHE A 277 -4.67 -5.73 -26.34
CA PHE A 277 -5.01 -7.13 -26.59
C PHE A 277 -5.01 -7.99 -25.31
N CYS A 278 -4.05 -7.78 -24.40
CA CYS A 278 -4.00 -8.51 -23.12
C CYS A 278 -5.09 -8.08 -22.11
N LEU A 279 -5.80 -6.98 -22.34
CA LEU A 279 -6.89 -6.50 -21.49
C LEU A 279 -8.28 -6.91 -22.00
N MET A 280 -8.37 -7.49 -23.18
CA MET A 280 -9.59 -8.11 -23.75
C MET A 280 -9.71 -9.57 -23.31
#